data_ca023da9d0c2a90063ec86ecf27b8996
#
_entry.id   ca023da9d0c2a90063ec86ecf27b8996
#
_cell.length_a   1.000
_cell.length_b   1.000
_cell.length_c   1.000
_cell.angle_alpha   90.00
_cell.angle_beta   90.00
_cell.angle_gamma   90.00
#
_symmetry.space_group_name_H-M   'P 1'
#
loop_
_entity.id
_entity.type
_entity.pdbx_description
1 polymer ?
#
loop_
_entity_poly.entity_id
_entity_poly.type
_entity_poly.pdbx_seq_one_letter_code
_entity_poly.pdbx_strand_id
1 'polypeptide(L)'
;MTDRDTQSNMFEFPADGLDLALTAAPVAWGKGRWPSVDWIGDELIQVRQSQAGDDFAVIRVRQPDEATIVVSGFSDRDAAETWLRRTLGWGRVPPRIDEPVIAGLMERFAGFRPYAHGALDQALLTVIMGQGVTVQAGAVLERRVALLHSPGIEIEGRRFIPFPRIEQLAETPVEQLRSTGLTGRRAEGIVKVARLILEGAIPSDDEVAADPD
;
A
#
# COMPACT_ATOMS: atom_id res chain seq x y z
N MET A 1 -26.67 9.57 6.96
CA MET A 1 -25.23 9.29 6.98
C MET A 1 -24.60 10.44 6.22
N THR A 2 -24.09 11.41 6.95
CA THR A 2 -23.70 12.74 6.46
C THR A 2 -22.42 12.59 5.63
N ASP A 3 -22.55 12.95 4.37
CA ASP A 3 -21.46 13.18 3.42
C ASP A 3 -20.56 14.31 3.99
N ARG A 4 -19.60 13.93 4.82
CA ARG A 4 -18.48 14.80 5.14
C ARG A 4 -17.49 14.64 4.00
N ASP A 5 -17.78 15.31 2.89
CA ASP A 5 -16.75 15.77 1.96
C ASP A 5 -15.74 16.58 2.77
N THR A 6 -14.82 15.87 3.40
CA THR A 6 -13.57 16.49 3.83
C THR A 6 -12.99 17.01 2.53
N GLN A 7 -12.96 18.33 2.35
CA GLN A 7 -12.24 18.98 1.24
C GLN A 7 -10.79 18.46 1.30
N SER A 8 -10.60 17.33 0.66
CA SER A 8 -9.30 16.70 0.53
C SER A 8 -8.49 17.58 -0.39
N ASN A 9 -7.45 18.19 0.14
CA ASN A 9 -6.53 18.97 -0.66
C ASN A 9 -6.07 18.11 -1.86
N MET A 10 -6.16 18.69 -3.05
CA MET A 10 -5.58 18.11 -4.26
C MET A 10 -4.22 18.72 -4.51
N PHE A 11 -3.24 17.87 -4.77
CA PHE A 11 -1.88 18.27 -5.08
C PHE A 11 -1.49 17.76 -6.46
N GLU A 12 -0.92 18.64 -7.26
CA GLU A 12 -0.40 18.32 -8.58
C GLU A 12 1.11 18.18 -8.52
N PHE A 13 1.63 17.13 -9.14
CA PHE A 13 3.05 16.82 -9.27
C PHE A 13 3.38 16.57 -10.74
N PRO A 14 4.60 16.91 -11.21
CA PRO A 14 5.06 16.45 -12.50
C PRO A 14 5.11 14.91 -12.49
N ALA A 15 4.73 14.29 -13.60
CA ALA A 15 4.76 12.82 -13.70
C ALA A 15 6.19 12.27 -13.65
N ASP A 16 7.17 13.06 -14.03
CA ASP A 16 8.61 12.70 -13.99
C ASP A 16 8.91 11.34 -14.67
N GLY A 17 8.25 11.13 -15.81
CA GLY A 17 8.35 9.91 -16.59
C GLY A 17 7.69 8.67 -15.98
N LEU A 18 6.90 8.82 -14.91
CA LEU A 18 6.09 7.73 -14.37
C LEU A 18 4.84 7.55 -15.22
N ASP A 19 4.52 6.29 -15.55
CA ASP A 19 3.24 5.86 -16.09
C ASP A 19 2.45 5.20 -14.94
N LEU A 20 1.39 5.88 -14.50
CA LEU A 20 0.60 5.43 -13.36
C LEU A 20 -0.15 4.13 -13.66
N ALA A 21 -0.75 4.01 -14.84
CA ALA A 21 -1.50 2.82 -15.22
C ALA A 21 -0.60 1.58 -15.30
N LEU A 22 0.59 1.76 -15.88
CA LEU A 22 1.60 0.71 -15.98
C LEU A 22 2.13 0.32 -14.59
N THR A 23 2.40 1.31 -13.72
CA THR A 23 2.89 1.10 -12.35
C THR A 23 1.83 0.43 -11.47
N ALA A 24 0.55 0.82 -11.61
CA ALA A 24 -0.56 0.23 -10.88
C ALA A 24 -1.11 -1.06 -11.52
N ALA A 25 -0.58 -1.51 -12.65
CA ALA A 25 -1.06 -2.71 -13.36
C ALA A 25 -1.21 -3.95 -12.44
N PRO A 26 -0.31 -4.25 -11.49
CA PRO A 26 -0.49 -5.38 -10.58
C PRO A 26 -1.76 -5.26 -9.71
N VAL A 27 -2.15 -4.03 -9.33
CA VAL A 27 -3.39 -3.75 -8.61
C VAL A 27 -4.59 -3.92 -9.54
N ALA A 28 -4.55 -3.31 -10.73
CA ALA A 28 -5.61 -3.38 -11.74
C ALA A 28 -5.91 -4.83 -12.17
N TRP A 29 -4.88 -5.65 -12.37
CA TRP A 29 -5.05 -7.07 -12.69
C TRP A 29 -5.60 -7.88 -11.51
N GLY A 30 -5.41 -7.38 -10.30
CA GLY A 30 -5.95 -7.96 -9.09
C GLY A 30 -7.47 -7.95 -9.01
N LYS A 31 -8.15 -7.01 -9.67
CA LYS A 31 -9.62 -6.85 -9.70
C LYS A 31 -10.25 -6.90 -8.30
N GLY A 32 -9.84 -5.99 -7.41
CA GLY A 32 -10.33 -5.94 -6.02
C GLY A 32 -9.80 -7.07 -5.12
N ARG A 33 -8.73 -7.73 -5.52
CA ARG A 33 -8.05 -8.76 -4.71
C ARG A 33 -7.55 -8.19 -3.39
N TRP A 34 -6.88 -7.04 -3.47
CA TRP A 34 -6.27 -6.39 -2.33
C TRP A 34 -7.33 -5.66 -1.51
N PRO A 35 -7.38 -5.86 -0.17
CA PRO A 35 -8.45 -5.29 0.64
C PRO A 35 -8.42 -3.76 0.72
N SER A 36 -7.24 -3.15 0.71
CA SER A 36 -7.04 -1.72 0.96
C SER A 36 -6.78 -0.89 -0.30
N VAL A 37 -6.62 -1.51 -1.47
CA VAL A 37 -6.28 -0.80 -2.71
C VAL A 37 -6.94 -1.44 -3.91
N ASP A 38 -7.41 -0.62 -4.85
CA ASP A 38 -7.94 -1.07 -6.14
C ASP A 38 -7.70 0.01 -7.22
N TRP A 39 -7.83 -0.41 -8.47
CA TRP A 39 -7.83 0.45 -9.63
C TRP A 39 -9.26 0.54 -10.16
N ILE A 40 -9.86 1.73 -10.11
CA ILE A 40 -11.25 1.96 -10.53
C ILE A 40 -11.27 3.08 -11.58
N GLY A 41 -11.82 2.78 -12.75
CA GLY A 41 -11.79 3.72 -13.88
C GLY A 41 -10.34 4.01 -14.31
N ASP A 42 -9.88 5.22 -14.02
CA ASP A 42 -8.53 5.72 -14.29
C ASP A 42 -7.79 6.17 -13.02
N GLU A 43 -8.27 5.75 -11.85
CA GLU A 43 -7.70 6.13 -10.56
C GLU A 43 -7.20 4.92 -9.78
N LEU A 44 -6.06 5.09 -9.13
CA LEU A 44 -5.61 4.23 -8.03
C LEU A 44 -6.22 4.76 -6.74
N ILE A 45 -7.02 3.92 -6.07
CA ILE A 45 -7.65 4.26 -4.80
C ILE A 45 -7.07 3.38 -3.72
N GLN A 46 -6.53 3.98 -2.67
CA GLN A 46 -6.05 3.30 -1.47
C GLN A 46 -6.74 3.84 -0.23
N VAL A 47 -7.17 2.95 0.66
CA VAL A 47 -7.74 3.32 1.95
C VAL A 47 -6.76 2.94 3.06
N ARG A 48 -6.50 3.88 3.96
CA ARG A 48 -5.64 3.70 5.13
C ARG A 48 -6.40 4.09 6.39
N GLN A 49 -6.06 3.49 7.52
CA GLN A 49 -6.53 4.01 8.81
C GLN A 49 -5.85 5.35 9.10
N SER A 50 -6.61 6.31 9.61
CA SER A 50 -6.07 7.56 10.12
C SER A 50 -5.28 7.31 11.40
N GLN A 51 -4.19 8.05 11.61
CA GLN A 51 -3.45 7.99 12.86
C GLN A 51 -4.23 8.60 14.03
N ALA A 52 -5.22 9.45 13.75
CA ALA A 52 -5.94 10.26 14.74
C ALA A 52 -7.26 9.62 15.24
N GLY A 53 -7.56 8.36 14.92
CA GLY A 53 -8.81 7.72 15.38
C GLY A 53 -9.31 6.61 14.46
N ASP A 54 -10.63 6.35 14.52
CA ASP A 54 -11.29 5.32 13.70
C ASP A 54 -11.64 5.79 12.28
N ASP A 55 -11.25 7.00 11.91
CA ASP A 55 -11.47 7.56 10.59
C ASP A 55 -10.52 6.96 9.54
N PHE A 56 -10.97 7.04 8.29
CA PHE A 56 -10.22 6.54 7.15
C PHE A 56 -9.67 7.69 6.30
N ALA A 57 -8.44 7.56 5.84
CA ALA A 57 -7.89 8.39 4.77
C ALA A 57 -8.09 7.64 3.44
N VAL A 58 -8.75 8.29 2.50
CA VAL A 58 -8.93 7.81 1.13
C VAL A 58 -7.95 8.53 0.24
N ILE A 59 -6.93 7.83 -0.22
CA ILE A 59 -5.94 8.34 -1.15
C ILE A 59 -6.42 8.03 -2.55
N ARG A 60 -6.48 9.05 -3.41
CA ARG A 60 -6.78 8.90 -4.84
C ARG A 60 -5.64 9.46 -5.66
N VAL A 61 -5.21 8.71 -6.66
CA VAL A 61 -4.16 9.11 -7.58
C VAL A 61 -4.63 8.89 -9.00
N ARG A 62 -4.50 9.92 -9.82
CA ARG A 62 -4.78 9.87 -11.26
C ARG A 62 -3.69 10.55 -12.05
N GLN A 63 -3.58 10.19 -13.31
CA GLN A 63 -2.67 10.79 -14.27
C GLN A 63 -3.50 11.31 -15.44
N PRO A 64 -3.94 12.60 -15.40
CA PRO A 64 -4.83 13.14 -16.43
C PRO A 64 -4.14 13.29 -17.80
N ASP A 65 -2.83 13.39 -17.79
CA ASP A 65 -1.97 13.49 -18.98
C ASP A 65 -0.57 12.93 -18.68
N GLU A 66 0.28 12.85 -19.70
CA GLU A 66 1.64 12.29 -19.57
C GLU A 66 2.56 13.12 -18.66
N ALA A 67 2.22 14.38 -18.39
CA ALA A 67 3.07 15.30 -17.63
C ALA A 67 2.67 15.46 -16.17
N THR A 68 1.43 15.09 -15.80
CA THR A 68 0.83 15.47 -14.52
C THR A 68 0.32 14.27 -13.74
N ILE A 69 0.63 14.21 -12.44
CA ILE A 69 -0.01 13.32 -11.46
C ILE A 69 -0.77 14.17 -10.46
N VAL A 70 -2.02 13.79 -10.22
CA VAL A 70 -2.90 14.43 -9.24
C VAL A 70 -3.14 13.49 -8.08
N VAL A 71 -2.90 13.97 -6.87
CA VAL A 71 -3.05 13.19 -5.63
C VAL A 71 -3.96 13.91 -4.66
N SER A 72 -4.84 13.16 -4.00
CA SER A 72 -5.67 13.65 -2.90
C SER A 72 -5.68 12.69 -1.71
N GLY A 73 -6.21 13.12 -0.57
CA GLY A 73 -6.29 12.30 0.65
C GLY A 73 -5.15 12.54 1.64
N PHE A 74 -4.40 13.64 1.47
CA PHE A 74 -3.33 14.06 2.38
C PHE A 74 -3.63 15.44 2.97
N SER A 75 -3.11 15.70 4.18
CA SER A 75 -3.20 16.99 4.85
C SER A 75 -2.36 18.07 4.18
N ASP A 76 -1.20 17.68 3.64
CA ASP A 76 -0.21 18.56 3.07
C ASP A 76 0.53 17.92 1.90
N ARG A 77 1.28 18.75 1.17
CA ARG A 77 2.00 18.36 -0.05
C ARG A 77 3.17 17.42 0.25
N ASP A 78 3.86 17.62 1.37
CA ASP A 78 5.07 16.83 1.70
C ASP A 78 4.68 15.39 2.04
N ALA A 79 3.56 15.19 2.73
CA ALA A 79 3.00 13.87 2.99
C ALA A 79 2.59 13.15 1.69
N ALA A 80 1.97 13.87 0.75
CA ALA A 80 1.61 13.34 -0.56
C ALA A 80 2.86 12.95 -1.37
N GLU A 81 3.88 13.82 -1.39
CA GLU A 81 5.14 13.56 -2.08
C GLU A 81 5.86 12.34 -1.49
N THR A 82 5.96 12.26 -0.17
CA THR A 82 6.57 11.13 0.52
C THR A 82 5.88 9.81 0.15
N TRP A 83 4.55 9.83 0.13
CA TRP A 83 3.78 8.65 -0.26
C TRP A 83 4.01 8.26 -1.73
N LEU A 84 4.02 9.24 -2.66
CA LEU A 84 4.31 8.99 -4.08
C LEU A 84 5.69 8.34 -4.27
N ARG A 85 6.71 8.87 -3.60
CA ARG A 85 8.08 8.33 -3.66
C ARG A 85 8.15 6.90 -3.15
N ARG A 86 7.51 6.61 -2.02
CA ARG A 86 7.56 5.29 -1.38
C ARG A 86 6.69 4.26 -2.10
N THR A 87 5.47 4.64 -2.49
CA THR A 87 4.48 3.70 -3.01
C THR A 87 4.60 3.51 -4.53
N LEU A 88 4.80 4.59 -5.27
CA LEU A 88 4.84 4.57 -6.74
C LEU A 88 6.25 4.72 -7.32
N GLY A 89 7.26 4.87 -6.48
CA GLY A 89 8.63 5.09 -6.96
C GLY A 89 8.80 6.40 -7.74
N TRP A 90 7.93 7.39 -7.50
CA TRP A 90 8.00 8.70 -8.14
C TRP A 90 9.34 9.38 -7.87
N GLY A 91 9.93 10.02 -8.89
CA GLY A 91 11.24 10.65 -8.81
C GLY A 91 12.44 9.67 -8.78
N ARG A 92 12.19 8.35 -8.83
CA ARG A 92 13.28 7.36 -8.94
C ARG A 92 13.72 7.24 -10.39
N VAL A 93 15.03 7.37 -10.62
CA VAL A 93 15.65 7.09 -11.90
C VAL A 93 15.92 5.59 -11.99
N PRO A 94 15.38 4.88 -13.01
CA PRO A 94 15.70 3.47 -13.20
C PRO A 94 17.22 3.26 -13.41
N PRO A 95 17.78 2.16 -12.88
CA PRO A 95 19.19 1.86 -13.10
C PRO A 95 19.46 1.65 -14.60
N ARG A 96 20.62 2.08 -15.05
CA ARG A 96 21.07 1.76 -16.40
C ARG A 96 21.60 0.33 -16.43
N ILE A 97 21.05 -0.48 -17.33
CA ILE A 97 21.44 -1.87 -17.54
C ILE A 97 21.86 -2.04 -19.00
N ASP A 98 23.10 -2.45 -19.21
CA ASP A 98 23.69 -2.55 -20.57
C ASP A 98 23.42 -3.93 -21.24
N GLU A 99 22.75 -4.86 -20.56
CA GLU A 99 22.34 -6.13 -21.16
C GLU A 99 21.22 -5.89 -22.19
N PRO A 100 21.37 -6.26 -23.49
CA PRO A 100 20.49 -5.79 -24.57
C PRO A 100 19.02 -6.19 -24.41
N VAL A 101 18.72 -7.39 -23.88
CA VAL A 101 17.35 -7.85 -23.68
C VAL A 101 16.68 -7.04 -22.57
N ILE A 102 17.40 -6.83 -21.46
CA ILE A 102 16.89 -6.05 -20.32
C ILE A 102 16.74 -4.58 -20.72
N ALA A 103 17.73 -4.01 -21.43
CA ALA A 103 17.66 -2.64 -21.92
C ALA A 103 16.44 -2.42 -22.83
N GLY A 104 16.17 -3.33 -23.77
CA GLY A 104 14.97 -3.27 -24.60
C GLY A 104 13.65 -3.39 -23.84
N LEU A 105 13.62 -4.19 -22.76
CA LEU A 105 12.46 -4.23 -21.87
C LEU A 105 12.29 -2.91 -21.08
N MET A 106 13.38 -2.34 -20.58
CA MET A 106 13.36 -1.07 -19.86
C MET A 106 12.88 0.09 -20.75
N GLU A 107 13.30 0.13 -22.01
CA GLU A 107 12.80 1.10 -22.99
C GLU A 107 11.30 0.92 -23.23
N ARG A 108 10.86 -0.32 -23.44
CA ARG A 108 9.44 -0.63 -23.67
C ARG A 108 8.54 -0.27 -22.49
N PHE A 109 9.06 -0.35 -21.28
CA PHE A 109 8.36 -0.08 -20.02
C PHE A 109 8.96 1.11 -19.26
N ALA A 110 9.43 2.13 -19.99
CA ALA A 110 10.17 3.25 -19.41
C ALA A 110 9.44 3.98 -18.27
N GLY A 111 8.10 4.05 -18.35
CA GLY A 111 7.26 4.66 -17.31
C GLY A 111 6.95 3.75 -16.11
N PHE A 112 7.29 2.47 -16.18
CA PHE A 112 7.04 1.53 -15.09
C PHE A 112 7.92 1.83 -13.87
N ARG A 113 7.29 1.81 -12.70
CA ARG A 113 7.97 1.79 -11.40
C ARG A 113 7.39 0.64 -10.56
N PRO A 114 8.20 -0.03 -9.74
CA PRO A 114 7.66 -1.06 -8.85
C PRO A 114 6.65 -0.45 -7.87
N TYR A 115 5.41 -0.94 -7.90
CA TYR A 115 4.42 -0.60 -6.88
C TYR A 115 4.81 -1.24 -5.56
N ALA A 116 4.83 -0.45 -4.48
CA ALA A 116 5.13 -0.92 -3.14
C ALA A 116 3.96 -0.64 -2.18
N HIS A 117 3.94 -1.31 -1.03
CA HIS A 117 2.92 -1.05 0.00
C HIS A 117 3.07 0.33 0.67
N GLY A 118 4.16 1.03 0.43
CA GLY A 118 4.43 2.37 0.94
C GLY A 118 4.94 2.43 2.37
N ALA A 119 4.91 1.32 3.12
CA ALA A 119 5.41 1.20 4.49
C ALA A 119 6.03 -0.19 4.70
N LEU A 120 7.23 -0.22 5.30
CA LEU A 120 7.99 -1.44 5.55
C LEU A 120 7.25 -2.39 6.50
N ASP A 121 6.63 -1.84 7.53
CA ASP A 121 5.85 -2.58 8.52
C ASP A 121 4.69 -3.36 7.86
N GLN A 122 3.91 -2.71 7.02
CA GLN A 122 2.84 -3.36 6.26
C GLN A 122 3.39 -4.43 5.33
N ALA A 123 4.50 -4.14 4.63
CA ALA A 123 5.13 -5.10 3.72
C ALA A 123 5.59 -6.36 4.45
N LEU A 124 6.25 -6.23 5.61
CA LEU A 124 6.69 -7.35 6.44
C LEU A 124 5.52 -8.23 6.87
N LEU A 125 4.44 -7.62 7.35
CA LEU A 125 3.27 -8.36 7.83
C LEU A 125 2.52 -9.04 6.67
N THR A 126 2.40 -8.39 5.51
CA THR A 126 1.84 -8.98 4.30
C THR A 126 2.66 -10.20 3.84
N VAL A 127 4.00 -10.11 3.90
CA VAL A 127 4.89 -11.24 3.58
C VAL A 127 4.67 -12.41 4.54
N ILE A 128 4.54 -12.16 5.85
CA ILE A 128 4.26 -13.23 6.84
C ILE A 128 2.94 -13.92 6.53
N MET A 129 1.89 -13.16 6.21
CA MET A 129 0.58 -13.72 5.87
C MET A 129 0.62 -14.54 4.57
N GLY A 130 1.37 -14.06 3.57
CA GLY A 130 1.46 -14.66 2.25
C GLY A 130 2.53 -15.75 2.08
N GLN A 131 3.40 -15.98 3.06
CA GLN A 131 4.51 -16.92 2.94
C GLN A 131 4.03 -18.35 2.68
N GLY A 132 4.49 -18.97 1.59
CA GLY A 132 4.17 -20.36 1.26
C GLY A 132 2.71 -20.62 0.87
N VAL A 133 1.95 -19.60 0.49
CA VAL A 133 0.60 -19.71 -0.08
C VAL A 133 0.54 -18.97 -1.43
N THR A 134 -0.51 -19.24 -2.19
CA THR A 134 -0.74 -18.47 -3.43
C THR A 134 -1.06 -17.01 -3.10
N VAL A 135 -0.80 -16.10 -4.05
CA VAL A 135 -1.13 -14.67 -3.90
C VAL A 135 -2.61 -14.46 -3.56
N GLN A 136 -3.52 -15.27 -4.15
CA GLN A 136 -4.94 -15.21 -3.84
C GLN A 136 -5.24 -15.60 -2.39
N ALA A 137 -4.64 -16.69 -1.92
CA ALA A 137 -4.83 -17.13 -0.53
C ALA A 137 -4.25 -16.10 0.45
N GLY A 138 -3.09 -15.50 0.14
CA GLY A 138 -2.50 -14.43 0.94
C GLY A 138 -3.43 -13.22 1.05
N ALA A 139 -4.00 -12.75 -0.06
CA ALA A 139 -4.94 -11.63 -0.07
C ALA A 139 -6.24 -11.94 0.70
N VAL A 140 -6.71 -13.19 0.67
CA VAL A 140 -7.87 -13.61 1.50
C VAL A 140 -7.53 -13.57 2.99
N LEU A 141 -6.34 -14.03 3.37
CA LEU A 141 -5.89 -13.98 4.77
C LEU A 141 -5.75 -12.53 5.24
N GLU A 142 -5.11 -11.67 4.43
CA GLU A 142 -4.98 -10.24 4.72
C GLU A 142 -6.35 -9.58 4.91
N ARG A 143 -7.31 -9.84 4.01
CA ARG A 143 -8.69 -9.35 4.13
C ARG A 143 -9.36 -9.80 5.43
N ARG A 144 -9.21 -11.05 5.81
CA ARG A 144 -9.81 -11.59 7.06
C ARG A 144 -9.18 -10.99 8.30
N VAL A 145 -7.86 -10.80 8.30
CA VAL A 145 -7.15 -10.10 9.39
C VAL A 145 -7.60 -8.65 9.48
N ALA A 146 -7.68 -7.94 8.35
CA ALA A 146 -8.14 -6.55 8.32
C ALA A 146 -9.59 -6.41 8.84
N LEU A 147 -10.48 -7.37 8.53
CA LEU A 147 -11.86 -7.40 9.00
C LEU A 147 -12.01 -7.58 10.52
N LEU A 148 -11.00 -8.07 11.23
CA LEU A 148 -11.02 -8.10 12.70
C LEU A 148 -10.99 -6.70 13.31
N HIS A 149 -10.46 -5.72 12.58
CA HIS A 149 -10.17 -4.38 13.10
C HIS A 149 -11.01 -3.27 12.46
N SER A 150 -11.58 -3.54 11.28
CA SER A 150 -12.37 -2.54 10.55
C SER A 150 -13.43 -3.20 9.67
N PRO A 151 -14.67 -2.71 9.68
CA PRO A 151 -15.67 -3.13 8.70
C PRO A 151 -15.34 -2.65 7.28
N GLY A 152 -14.40 -1.70 7.15
CA GLY A 152 -14.08 -1.04 5.88
C GLY A 152 -15.13 -0.01 5.47
N ILE A 153 -14.89 0.60 4.31
CA ILE A 153 -15.78 1.60 3.71
C ILE A 153 -16.12 1.19 2.28
N GLU A 154 -17.24 1.68 1.78
CA GLU A 154 -17.67 1.48 0.40
C GLU A 154 -17.36 2.74 -0.42
N ILE A 155 -16.63 2.56 -1.53
CA ILE A 155 -16.28 3.61 -2.47
C ILE A 155 -16.60 3.07 -3.87
N GLU A 156 -17.46 3.76 -4.61
CA GLU A 156 -17.82 3.41 -6.00
C GLU A 156 -18.26 1.94 -6.18
N GLY A 157 -19.08 1.42 -5.22
CA GLY A 157 -19.55 0.03 -5.23
C GLY A 157 -18.49 -1.02 -4.90
N ARG A 158 -17.31 -0.61 -4.40
CA ARG A 158 -16.23 -1.46 -3.93
C ARG A 158 -16.02 -1.29 -2.43
N ARG A 159 -15.87 -2.41 -1.72
CA ARG A 159 -15.57 -2.40 -0.29
C ARG A 159 -14.07 -2.44 -0.06
N PHE A 160 -13.54 -1.35 0.48
CA PHE A 160 -12.16 -1.21 0.92
C PHE A 160 -12.05 -1.47 2.41
N ILE A 161 -11.05 -2.25 2.81
CA ILE A 161 -10.78 -2.57 4.20
C ILE A 161 -9.32 -2.19 4.45
N PRO A 162 -9.06 -1.13 5.22
CA PRO A 162 -7.70 -0.67 5.47
C PRO A 162 -6.90 -1.72 6.23
N PHE A 163 -5.59 -1.72 6.03
CA PHE A 163 -4.68 -2.54 6.80
C PHE A 163 -4.72 -2.13 8.27
N PRO A 164 -4.72 -3.07 9.23
CA PRO A 164 -4.73 -2.75 10.66
C PRO A 164 -3.49 -1.97 11.07
N ARG A 165 -3.62 -1.09 12.08
CA ARG A 165 -2.47 -0.43 12.68
C ARG A 165 -1.61 -1.44 13.42
N ILE A 166 -0.33 -1.13 13.55
CA ILE A 166 0.64 -2.00 14.22
C ILE A 166 0.26 -2.25 15.68
N GLU A 167 -0.24 -1.22 16.38
CA GLU A 167 -0.71 -1.33 17.76
C GLU A 167 -1.85 -2.34 17.87
N GLN A 168 -2.80 -2.29 16.95
CA GLN A 168 -3.93 -3.23 16.94
C GLN A 168 -3.45 -4.67 16.75
N LEU A 169 -2.49 -4.90 15.83
CA LEU A 169 -1.93 -6.23 15.59
C LEU A 169 -1.11 -6.75 16.78
N ALA A 170 -0.34 -5.85 17.42
CA ALA A 170 0.46 -6.20 18.62
C ALA A 170 -0.40 -6.62 19.81
N GLU A 171 -1.62 -6.08 19.92
CA GLU A 171 -2.59 -6.36 20.98
C GLU A 171 -3.56 -7.50 20.64
N THR A 172 -3.64 -7.91 19.36
CA THR A 172 -4.58 -8.95 18.94
C THR A 172 -4.20 -10.31 19.51
N PRO A 173 -5.12 -11.01 20.18
CA PRO A 173 -4.86 -12.36 20.67
C PRO A 173 -4.51 -13.31 19.51
N VAL A 174 -3.48 -14.13 19.69
CA VAL A 174 -3.03 -15.12 18.69
C VAL A 174 -4.17 -16.00 18.20
N GLU A 175 -5.07 -16.44 19.11
CA GLU A 175 -6.23 -17.26 18.75
C GLU A 175 -7.22 -16.52 17.85
N GLN A 176 -7.38 -15.22 18.00
CA GLN A 176 -8.22 -14.42 17.13
C GLN A 176 -7.61 -14.31 15.71
N LEU A 177 -6.30 -14.14 15.60
CA LEU A 177 -5.61 -14.21 14.31
C LEU A 177 -5.71 -15.62 13.69
N ARG A 178 -5.61 -16.68 14.49
CA ARG A 178 -5.80 -18.05 14.01
C ARG A 178 -7.19 -18.31 13.45
N SER A 179 -8.22 -17.69 14.02
CA SER A 179 -9.60 -17.82 13.53
C SER A 179 -9.79 -17.29 12.11
N THR A 180 -8.88 -16.44 11.62
CA THR A 180 -8.88 -15.96 10.22
C THR A 180 -8.39 -17.00 9.21
N GLY A 181 -7.83 -18.10 9.67
CA GLY A 181 -7.21 -19.15 8.85
C GLY A 181 -5.68 -19.13 8.83
N LEU A 182 -5.06 -18.26 9.62
CA LEU A 182 -3.61 -18.27 9.81
C LEU A 182 -3.18 -19.48 10.64
N THR A 183 -2.01 -20.05 10.31
CA THR A 183 -1.37 -21.06 11.16
C THR A 183 -0.90 -20.40 12.46
N GLY A 184 -0.78 -21.19 13.56
CA GLY A 184 -0.28 -20.68 14.85
C GLY A 184 1.04 -19.93 14.70
N ARG A 185 2.01 -20.50 13.96
CA ARG A 185 3.32 -19.88 13.72
C ARG A 185 3.22 -18.50 13.03
N ARG A 186 2.30 -18.33 12.06
CA ARG A 186 2.10 -17.05 11.39
C ARG A 186 1.42 -16.03 12.30
N ALA A 187 0.39 -16.46 13.03
CA ALA A 187 -0.31 -15.60 13.98
C ALA A 187 0.62 -15.08 15.08
N GLU A 188 1.44 -15.96 15.65
CA GLU A 188 2.50 -15.59 16.62
C GLU A 188 3.54 -14.67 15.97
N GLY A 189 3.95 -14.95 14.71
CA GLY A 189 4.89 -14.14 13.95
C GLY A 189 4.38 -12.71 13.73
N ILE A 190 3.10 -12.54 13.38
CA ILE A 190 2.48 -11.21 13.20
C ILE A 190 2.53 -10.41 14.50
N VAL A 191 2.07 -10.99 15.62
CA VAL A 191 2.09 -10.31 16.93
C VAL A 191 3.51 -9.95 17.36
N LYS A 192 4.45 -10.89 17.18
CA LYS A 192 5.86 -10.67 17.52
C LYS A 192 6.47 -9.54 16.69
N VAL A 193 6.30 -9.56 15.37
CA VAL A 193 6.84 -8.53 14.48
C VAL A 193 6.20 -7.17 14.76
N ALA A 194 4.89 -7.11 14.99
CA ALA A 194 4.22 -5.88 15.36
C ALA A 194 4.81 -5.27 16.66
N ARG A 195 5.08 -6.09 17.67
CA ARG A 195 5.74 -5.63 18.92
C ARG A 195 7.16 -5.15 18.69
N LEU A 196 7.96 -5.87 17.89
CA LEU A 196 9.33 -5.47 17.56
C LEU A 196 9.38 -4.14 16.81
N ILE A 197 8.38 -3.86 15.95
CA ILE A 197 8.24 -2.56 15.27
C ILE A 197 7.97 -1.45 16.31
N LEU A 198 7.03 -1.67 17.25
CA LEU A 198 6.71 -0.70 18.30
C LEU A 198 7.87 -0.46 19.28
N GLU A 199 8.70 -1.46 19.50
CA GLU A 199 9.91 -1.38 20.32
C GLU A 199 11.09 -0.70 19.60
N GLY A 200 10.93 -0.37 18.30
CA GLY A 200 12.01 0.18 17.48
C GLY A 200 13.13 -0.82 17.16
N ALA A 201 12.87 -2.13 17.30
CA ALA A 201 13.84 -3.19 17.01
C ALA A 201 13.93 -3.54 15.51
N ILE A 202 12.99 -3.03 14.72
CA ILE A 202 13.00 -3.13 13.25
C ILE A 202 13.20 -1.73 12.71
N PRO A 203 14.14 -1.55 11.75
CA PRO A 203 14.42 -0.23 11.18
C PRO A 203 13.15 0.39 10.58
N SER A 204 13.02 1.70 10.70
CA SER A 204 11.99 2.48 10.02
C SER A 204 12.25 2.58 8.51
N ASP A 205 11.24 2.98 7.75
CA ASP A 205 11.40 3.27 6.31
C ASP A 205 12.51 4.28 6.04
N ASP A 206 12.67 5.30 6.92
CA ASP A 206 13.66 6.34 6.76
C ASP A 206 15.07 5.83 7.03
N GLU A 207 15.24 4.95 8.02
CA GLU A 207 16.53 4.31 8.33
C GLU A 207 16.96 3.37 7.19
N VAL A 208 16.02 2.57 6.65
CA VAL A 208 16.32 1.70 5.49
C VAL A 208 16.62 2.53 4.23
N ALA A 209 15.97 3.67 4.05
CA ALA A 209 16.24 4.54 2.90
C ALA A 209 17.58 5.27 3.01
N ALA A 210 18.07 5.52 4.23
CA ALA A 210 19.35 6.17 4.49
C ALA A 210 20.56 5.23 4.35
N ASP A 211 20.35 3.92 4.53
CA ASP A 211 21.39 2.88 4.42
C ASP A 211 20.85 1.73 3.53
N PRO A 212 20.93 1.90 2.19
CA PRO A 212 20.36 0.93 1.23
C PRO A 212 21.23 -0.32 1.01
N ASP A 213 22.42 -0.42 1.64
CA ASP A 213 23.33 -1.56 1.61
C ASP A 213 23.05 -2.48 2.82
#